data_438565ef530e1aa4795db4447f8953f9
#
_entry.id   438565ef530e1aa4795db4447f8953f9
#
_cell.length_a   1.000
_cell.length_b   1.000
_cell.length_c   1.000
_cell.angle_alpha   90.00
_cell.angle_beta   90.00
_cell.angle_gamma   90.00
#
_symmetry.space_group_name_H-M   'P 1'
#
loop_
_entity.id
_entity.type
_entity.pdbx_description
1 polymer ?
#
loop_
_entity_poly.entity_id
_entity_poly.type
_entity_poly.pdbx_seq_one_letter_code
_entity_poly.pdbx_strand_id
1 'polypeptide(L)'
;MLVAFSSFGQSFPFDFENNTPGMLGYDGATFTIVPNPNSTGNSSANVAEIVKVNVADIWAGGKITNVSSLDFSSAATSTLSMKVFTNEPVGTVIKVKLENPYTCEVDAVTTVSGAWETLTFDFGIPAPFGSVDLVIMPQPFTDGGGKTFYIDDIKQEPGIIATPRSGLPVTFESGTTDRHFFDFESAIMESLPNPLVSADNGSSNVGKVVRYLGAPYGGTSITFSNNIDFVNHPVITMKVLTSAPIGTYITLKAEKPFWGEERSVQTTKTEEWETLSFDFTNAPTDLPTFALMFDFVAGSANVGDGTIASTFYFDDIKYANVPLSVQENNGANAFIVRPNPSSSYWVLSNTMGSSFQVEVYDVKGQLIDQSISNQGLEVAIDGTKYAAGVYYAKVTAAAGSEIVRLIKK
;
A
#
# COMPACT_ATOMS: atom_id res chain seq x y z
N MET A 1 46.59 25.95 -16.89
CA MET A 1 46.67 24.58 -16.38
C MET A 1 45.44 24.37 -15.52
N LEU A 2 44.39 23.77 -16.09
CA LEU A 2 43.16 23.49 -15.35
C LEU A 2 43.42 22.18 -14.60
N VAL A 3 43.50 22.25 -13.29
CA VAL A 3 43.55 21.03 -12.45
C VAL A 3 42.06 20.60 -12.30
N ALA A 4 41.68 19.56 -13.02
CA ALA A 4 40.44 18.88 -12.81
C ALA A 4 40.58 18.11 -11.47
N PHE A 5 39.90 18.60 -10.43
CA PHE A 5 39.64 17.80 -9.26
C PHE A 5 38.59 16.78 -9.64
N SER A 6 39.01 15.54 -9.93
CA SER A 6 38.08 14.40 -9.90
C SER A 6 37.68 14.20 -8.44
N SER A 7 36.49 14.63 -8.06
CA SER A 7 35.91 14.20 -6.79
C SER A 7 35.57 12.72 -6.95
N PHE A 8 36.43 11.86 -6.39
CA PHE A 8 36.03 10.48 -6.20
C PHE A 8 34.87 10.48 -5.20
N GLY A 9 33.74 9.90 -5.59
CA GLY A 9 32.63 9.71 -4.66
C GLY A 9 33.08 8.91 -3.45
N GLN A 10 32.54 9.20 -2.29
CA GLN A 10 32.79 8.48 -1.06
C GLN A 10 32.15 7.10 -1.12
N SER A 11 32.76 6.06 -0.61
CA SER A 11 32.25 4.69 -0.69
C SER A 11 32.24 3.98 0.65
N PHE A 12 31.30 3.09 0.87
CA PHE A 12 31.25 2.21 2.02
C PHE A 12 32.50 1.29 2.14
N PRO A 13 32.83 0.82 3.36
CA PRO A 13 32.20 1.15 4.63
C PRO A 13 32.67 2.51 5.19
N PHE A 14 31.82 3.18 5.99
CA PHE A 14 32.24 4.35 6.78
C PHE A 14 32.46 3.91 8.22
N ASP A 15 33.72 3.99 8.67
CA ASP A 15 34.15 3.56 10.00
C ASP A 15 34.57 4.73 10.91
N PHE A 16 34.48 5.97 10.41
CA PHE A 16 34.84 7.22 11.08
C PHE A 16 36.28 7.24 11.70
N GLU A 17 37.08 6.24 11.40
CA GLU A 17 38.50 6.12 11.75
C GLU A 17 39.37 6.42 10.54
N ASN A 18 39.28 5.54 9.53
CA ASN A 18 40.11 5.58 8.33
C ASN A 18 39.35 6.06 7.11
N ASN A 19 38.03 5.85 7.08
CA ASN A 19 37.15 6.27 6.02
C ASN A 19 36.01 7.16 6.58
N THR A 20 36.30 8.45 6.59
CA THR A 20 35.42 9.49 7.10
C THR A 20 34.72 10.16 5.93
N PRO A 21 33.39 10.08 5.81
CA PRO A 21 32.64 10.79 4.77
C PRO A 21 32.52 12.26 5.06
N GLY A 22 32.12 13.05 4.06
CA GLY A 22 31.63 14.41 4.25
C GLY A 22 30.29 14.38 4.97
N MET A 23 30.22 15.00 6.13
CA MET A 23 29.08 14.98 7.03
C MET A 23 28.48 16.37 7.19
N LEU A 24 27.15 16.44 7.21
CA LEU A 24 26.38 17.66 7.40
C LEU A 24 25.23 17.39 8.36
N GLY A 25 25.16 18.10 9.49
CA GLY A 25 23.94 18.16 10.31
C GLY A 25 22.97 19.16 9.70
N TYR A 26 21.66 18.90 9.81
CA TYR A 26 20.61 19.74 9.23
C TYR A 26 19.41 19.87 10.16
N ASP A 27 18.61 20.91 9.96
CA ASP A 27 17.33 21.19 10.62
C ASP A 27 17.40 21.18 12.16
N GLY A 28 18.53 21.66 12.71
CA GLY A 28 18.75 21.72 14.15
C GLY A 28 19.45 20.49 14.73
N ALA A 29 20.08 19.67 13.89
CA ALA A 29 21.01 18.65 14.36
C ALA A 29 22.46 19.00 14.00
N THR A 30 23.41 18.52 14.81
CA THR A 30 24.84 18.47 14.48
C THR A 30 25.22 17.04 14.07
N PHE A 31 26.21 16.91 13.21
CA PHE A 31 26.75 15.61 12.80
C PHE A 31 28.27 15.73 12.76
N THR A 32 28.95 15.18 13.76
CA THR A 32 30.39 15.34 13.99
C THR A 32 31.04 14.05 14.44
N ILE A 33 32.37 13.96 14.31
CA ILE A 33 33.14 12.83 14.83
C ILE A 33 33.58 13.13 16.26
N VAL A 34 33.37 12.17 17.15
CA VAL A 34 33.74 12.26 18.57
C VAL A 34 34.39 10.94 19.03
N PRO A 35 35.13 10.96 20.17
CA PRO A 35 35.58 9.74 20.81
C PRO A 35 34.39 8.81 21.13
N ASN A 36 34.57 7.51 20.95
CA ASN A 36 33.57 6.52 21.24
C ASN A 36 33.14 6.56 22.73
N PRO A 37 31.88 6.80 23.04
CA PRO A 37 31.41 6.91 24.43
C PRO A 37 31.38 5.59 25.18
N ASN A 38 31.39 4.44 24.47
CA ASN A 38 31.31 3.11 25.09
C ASN A 38 32.01 2.06 24.21
N SER A 39 33.15 1.58 24.63
CA SER A 39 33.91 0.56 23.90
C SER A 39 33.32 -0.86 24.00
N THR A 40 32.31 -1.08 24.84
CA THR A 40 31.65 -2.39 24.94
C THR A 40 30.69 -2.58 23.75
N GLY A 41 30.99 -3.57 22.90
CA GLY A 41 30.22 -3.83 21.68
C GLY A 41 30.67 -3.05 20.45
N ASN A 42 31.53 -2.04 20.64
CA ASN A 42 32.15 -1.31 19.55
C ASN A 42 33.58 -0.86 19.94
N SER A 43 34.59 -1.45 19.33
CA SER A 43 36.00 -1.21 19.66
C SER A 43 36.62 0.00 18.94
N SER A 44 35.90 0.71 18.11
CA SER A 44 36.35 1.93 17.42
C SER A 44 36.76 3.00 18.44
N ALA A 45 37.82 3.77 18.14
CA ALA A 45 38.23 4.88 18.99
C ALA A 45 37.34 6.11 18.77
N ASN A 46 36.89 6.31 17.52
CA ASN A 46 36.02 7.41 17.13
C ASN A 46 34.72 6.88 16.51
N VAL A 47 33.68 7.69 16.59
CA VAL A 47 32.35 7.39 16.04
C VAL A 47 31.73 8.70 15.54
N ALA A 48 30.70 8.62 14.72
CA ALA A 48 29.90 9.79 14.39
C ALA A 48 28.84 10.04 15.48
N GLU A 49 28.64 11.30 15.82
CA GLU A 49 27.63 11.75 16.77
C GLU A 49 26.61 12.65 16.07
N ILE A 50 25.32 12.33 16.24
CA ILE A 50 24.20 13.21 15.87
C ILE A 50 23.55 13.72 17.14
N VAL A 51 23.56 15.03 17.34
CA VAL A 51 22.85 15.68 18.44
C VAL A 51 21.73 16.52 17.89
N LYS A 52 20.49 16.18 18.25
CA LYS A 52 19.31 17.01 17.98
C LYS A 52 19.19 18.04 19.09
N VAL A 53 19.23 19.33 18.76
CA VAL A 53 19.09 20.40 19.76
C VAL A 53 17.63 20.54 20.23
N ASN A 54 17.39 21.26 21.32
CA ASN A 54 16.05 21.41 21.95
C ASN A 54 15.07 22.04 20.98
N VAL A 55 15.07 22.47 19.99
CA VAL A 55 14.11 23.04 19.02
C VAL A 55 14.42 22.57 17.60
N ALA A 56 15.05 21.42 17.49
CA ALA A 56 15.31 20.81 16.20
C ALA A 56 13.99 20.45 15.52
N ASP A 57 13.95 20.58 14.21
CA ASP A 57 12.82 20.11 13.43
C ASP A 57 12.65 18.60 13.59
N ILE A 58 11.43 18.15 13.40
CA ILE A 58 11.07 16.71 13.50
C ILE A 58 11.88 15.82 12.55
N TRP A 59 12.42 16.40 11.48
CA TRP A 59 13.25 15.72 10.47
C TRP A 59 14.76 15.84 10.75
N ALA A 60 15.17 16.58 11.78
CA ALA A 60 16.56 16.87 12.04
C ALA A 60 17.43 15.63 12.12
N GLY A 61 18.61 15.68 11.52
CA GLY A 61 19.51 14.52 11.45
C GLY A 61 20.86 14.82 10.83
N GLY A 62 21.51 13.76 10.40
CA GLY A 62 22.81 13.78 9.72
C GLY A 62 22.69 13.37 8.25
N LYS A 63 23.45 14.02 7.39
CA LYS A 63 23.56 13.70 5.96
C LYS A 63 25.01 13.42 5.58
N ILE A 64 25.21 12.34 4.86
CA ILE A 64 26.46 12.02 4.15
C ILE A 64 26.18 12.29 2.67
N THR A 65 26.95 13.21 2.07
CA THR A 65 26.74 13.64 0.69
C THR A 65 27.77 13.04 -0.26
N ASN A 66 27.41 12.96 -1.55
CA ASN A 66 28.30 12.47 -2.61
C ASN A 66 28.86 11.05 -2.35
N VAL A 67 28.04 10.18 -1.79
CA VAL A 67 28.36 8.74 -1.72
C VAL A 67 28.36 8.18 -3.13
N SER A 68 29.38 7.41 -3.48
CA SER A 68 29.42 6.80 -4.80
C SER A 68 28.34 5.74 -4.93
N SER A 69 27.42 6.00 -5.85
CA SER A 69 26.39 5.07 -6.33
C SER A 69 25.74 4.19 -5.25
N LEU A 70 24.80 4.76 -4.52
CA LEU A 70 23.94 4.00 -3.60
C LEU A 70 23.02 3.10 -4.44
N ASP A 71 23.40 1.86 -4.63
CA ASP A 71 22.67 0.85 -5.38
C ASP A 71 22.25 -0.31 -4.48
N PHE A 72 20.97 -0.36 -4.17
CA PHE A 72 20.33 -1.41 -3.37
C PHE A 72 19.53 -2.40 -4.24
N SER A 73 19.72 -2.41 -5.54
CA SER A 73 18.93 -3.22 -6.49
C SER A 73 19.35 -4.67 -6.59
N SER A 74 20.47 -5.06 -5.97
CA SER A 74 20.96 -6.44 -6.00
C SER A 74 20.94 -7.10 -4.62
N ALA A 75 20.72 -8.41 -4.58
CA ALA A 75 20.76 -9.15 -3.32
C ALA A 75 22.10 -9.05 -2.57
N ALA A 76 23.19 -8.71 -3.25
CA ALA A 76 24.49 -8.52 -2.63
C ALA A 76 24.61 -7.20 -1.85
N THR A 77 23.75 -6.23 -2.11
CA THR A 77 23.82 -4.86 -1.60
C THR A 77 22.48 -4.30 -1.14
N SER A 78 21.42 -5.13 -1.01
CA SER A 78 20.06 -4.66 -0.76
C SER A 78 19.80 -4.19 0.67
N THR A 79 20.76 -4.31 1.55
CA THR A 79 20.64 -3.96 2.97
C THR A 79 21.74 -2.98 3.35
N LEU A 80 21.44 -2.05 4.23
CA LEU A 80 22.43 -1.24 4.93
C LEU A 80 22.46 -1.66 6.39
N SER A 81 23.64 -1.88 6.92
CA SER A 81 23.83 -2.07 8.36
C SER A 81 24.59 -0.89 8.97
N MET A 82 24.29 -0.60 10.22
CA MET A 82 24.88 0.50 10.96
C MET A 82 24.88 0.17 12.45
N LYS A 83 26.00 0.39 13.14
CA LYS A 83 26.02 0.37 14.60
C LYS A 83 25.39 1.64 15.13
N VAL A 84 24.53 1.50 16.14
CA VAL A 84 23.87 2.62 16.82
C VAL A 84 24.02 2.46 18.32
N PHE A 85 24.28 3.58 19.01
CA PHE A 85 24.25 3.70 20.46
C PHE A 85 23.42 4.93 20.84
N THR A 86 22.46 4.75 21.73
CA THR A 86 21.70 5.85 22.33
C THR A 86 21.20 5.46 23.72
N ASN A 87 20.92 6.47 24.55
CA ASN A 87 20.23 6.30 25.83
C ASN A 87 18.71 6.49 25.74
N GLU A 88 18.18 6.68 24.54
CA GLU A 88 16.73 6.77 24.33
C GLU A 88 16.06 5.42 24.60
N PRO A 89 14.76 5.38 24.90
CA PRO A 89 14.05 4.15 25.18
C PRO A 89 14.15 3.12 24.03
N VAL A 90 14.07 1.84 24.38
CA VAL A 90 13.87 0.75 23.42
C VAL A 90 12.65 1.04 22.55
N GLY A 91 12.74 0.73 21.25
CA GLY A 91 11.71 1.07 20.27
C GLY A 91 11.91 2.45 19.62
N THR A 92 13.02 3.15 19.92
CA THR A 92 13.35 4.41 19.23
C THR A 92 13.64 4.15 17.76
N VAL A 93 12.94 4.88 16.90
CA VAL A 93 13.08 4.77 15.45
C VAL A 93 14.35 5.43 14.97
N ILE A 94 15.08 4.76 14.10
CA ILE A 94 16.16 5.32 13.29
C ILE A 94 15.73 5.17 11.83
N LYS A 95 15.55 6.28 11.13
CA LYS A 95 15.19 6.30 9.72
C LYS A 95 16.42 6.57 8.86
N VAL A 96 16.58 5.78 7.82
CA VAL A 96 17.58 6.01 6.76
C VAL A 96 16.84 6.40 5.49
N LYS A 97 17.29 7.47 4.85
CA LYS A 97 16.74 7.97 3.61
C LYS A 97 17.83 8.11 2.55
N LEU A 98 17.55 7.66 1.36
CA LEU A 98 18.37 7.94 0.18
C LEU A 98 17.78 9.14 -0.55
N GLU A 99 18.64 10.06 -0.99
CA GLU A 99 18.20 11.27 -1.70
C GLU A 99 19.07 11.55 -2.93
N ASN A 100 18.54 12.38 -3.81
CA ASN A 100 19.22 13.01 -4.94
C ASN A 100 19.71 12.02 -6.03
N PRO A 101 18.96 11.83 -7.14
CA PRO A 101 17.68 12.51 -7.44
C PRO A 101 16.44 11.75 -6.92
N TYR A 102 16.59 10.55 -6.46
CA TYR A 102 15.49 9.70 -6.01
C TYR A 102 15.39 9.66 -4.49
N THR A 103 14.24 9.34 -3.98
CA THR A 103 13.98 9.24 -2.55
C THR A 103 13.44 7.86 -2.21
N CYS A 104 14.05 7.23 -1.19
CA CYS A 104 13.58 5.99 -0.60
C CYS A 104 13.92 6.01 0.90
N GLU A 105 12.99 5.62 1.75
CA GLU A 105 13.13 5.65 3.20
C GLU A 105 12.94 4.23 3.77
N VAL A 106 13.74 3.89 4.78
CA VAL A 106 13.63 2.62 5.52
C VAL A 106 13.87 2.90 6.99
N ASP A 107 13.08 2.29 7.84
CA ASP A 107 13.13 2.42 9.29
C ASP A 107 13.71 1.17 9.96
N ALA A 108 14.40 1.36 11.08
CA ALA A 108 14.71 0.33 12.04
C ALA A 108 14.49 0.87 13.45
N VAL A 109 14.20 -0.01 14.40
CA VAL A 109 13.95 0.37 15.78
C VAL A 109 15.02 -0.19 16.70
N THR A 110 15.40 0.57 17.73
CA THR A 110 16.36 0.11 18.73
C THR A 110 15.77 -1.00 19.59
N THR A 111 16.58 -2.00 19.88
CA THR A 111 16.22 -3.13 20.76
C THR A 111 16.87 -3.05 22.14
N VAL A 112 17.87 -2.18 22.28
CA VAL A 112 18.56 -1.90 23.55
C VAL A 112 18.66 -0.38 23.78
N SER A 113 18.87 0.02 25.04
CA SER A 113 19.18 1.39 25.44
C SER A 113 20.48 1.38 26.23
N GLY A 114 21.36 2.37 26.00
CA GLY A 114 22.65 2.49 26.68
C GLY A 114 23.69 1.45 26.28
N ALA A 115 23.50 0.81 25.13
CA ALA A 115 24.46 -0.16 24.57
C ALA A 115 24.54 -0.03 23.05
N TRP A 116 25.66 -0.47 22.46
CA TRP A 116 25.78 -0.60 21.01
C TRP A 116 24.97 -1.79 20.49
N GLU A 117 24.24 -1.57 19.40
CA GLU A 117 23.62 -2.62 18.60
C GLU A 117 23.84 -2.37 17.12
N THR A 118 23.68 -3.40 16.30
CA THR A 118 23.70 -3.25 14.84
C THR A 118 22.25 -3.24 14.35
N LEU A 119 21.83 -2.13 13.77
CA LEU A 119 20.56 -2.01 13.08
C LEU A 119 20.74 -2.33 11.60
N THR A 120 19.74 -2.95 11.01
CA THR A 120 19.69 -3.33 9.60
C THR A 120 18.51 -2.66 8.93
N PHE A 121 18.77 -2.01 7.82
CA PHE A 121 17.81 -1.28 6.99
C PHE A 121 17.67 -2.04 5.69
N ASP A 122 16.55 -2.73 5.53
CA ASP A 122 16.29 -3.61 4.40
C ASP A 122 15.53 -2.87 3.30
N PHE A 123 16.21 -2.60 2.20
CA PHE A 123 15.62 -1.95 1.04
C PHE A 123 14.87 -2.92 0.11
N GLY A 124 14.60 -4.11 0.53
CA GLY A 124 13.84 -5.26 0.00
C GLY A 124 13.26 -5.26 -1.41
N ILE A 125 12.90 -4.11 -1.94
CA ILE A 125 12.58 -3.84 -3.34
C ILE A 125 13.69 -2.98 -3.92
N PRO A 126 14.04 -3.14 -5.20
CA PRO A 126 15.12 -2.35 -5.79
C PRO A 126 14.91 -0.86 -5.57
N ALA A 127 15.71 -0.27 -4.70
CA ALA A 127 15.70 1.18 -4.51
C ALA A 127 16.19 1.87 -5.80
N PRO A 128 15.70 3.07 -6.12
CA PRO A 128 16.11 3.79 -7.31
C PRO A 128 17.63 3.92 -7.39
N PHE A 129 18.18 3.68 -8.57
CA PHE A 129 19.60 3.79 -8.83
C PHE A 129 20.09 5.24 -8.78
N GLY A 130 21.33 5.41 -8.37
CA GLY A 130 22.05 6.65 -8.52
C GLY A 130 21.71 7.73 -7.51
N SER A 131 21.06 7.40 -6.40
CA SER A 131 21.02 8.30 -5.24
C SER A 131 22.45 8.47 -4.70
N VAL A 132 22.77 9.69 -4.26
CA VAL A 132 24.13 10.04 -3.84
C VAL A 132 24.20 10.63 -2.44
N ASP A 133 23.08 10.82 -1.77
CA ASP A 133 23.02 11.31 -0.42
C ASP A 133 22.36 10.26 0.50
N LEU A 134 23.06 9.97 1.60
CA LEU A 134 22.57 9.10 2.67
C LEU A 134 22.19 9.99 3.85
N VAL A 135 20.93 9.99 4.19
CA VAL A 135 20.37 10.77 5.31
C VAL A 135 20.03 9.83 6.46
N ILE A 136 20.39 10.21 7.66
CA ILE A 136 20.12 9.47 8.90
C ILE A 136 19.31 10.37 9.81
N MET A 137 18.09 9.98 10.10
CA MET A 137 17.14 10.72 10.95
C MET A 137 16.86 9.89 12.20
N PRO A 138 17.61 10.10 13.29
CA PRO A 138 17.31 9.42 14.53
C PRO A 138 16.08 10.05 15.17
N GLN A 139 15.19 9.21 15.66
CA GLN A 139 13.94 9.58 16.29
C GLN A 139 13.19 10.69 15.51
N PRO A 140 12.84 10.42 14.24
CA PRO A 140 12.07 11.36 13.44
C PRO A 140 10.71 11.61 14.09
N PHE A 141 10.03 12.69 13.69
CA PHE A 141 8.68 13.04 14.14
C PHE A 141 8.53 13.41 15.61
N THR A 142 9.65 13.66 16.28
CA THR A 142 9.70 14.20 17.64
C THR A 142 10.60 15.43 17.67
N ASP A 143 10.40 16.31 18.65
CA ASP A 143 11.37 17.39 18.89
C ASP A 143 12.75 16.83 19.27
N GLY A 144 13.77 17.66 19.12
CA GLY A 144 15.14 17.23 19.39
C GLY A 144 15.40 16.90 20.86
N GLY A 145 14.86 17.66 21.77
CA GLY A 145 15.01 17.48 23.20
C GLY A 145 16.45 17.38 23.74
N GLY A 146 17.48 17.80 22.99
CA GLY A 146 18.89 17.59 23.33
C GLY A 146 19.38 16.14 23.20
N LYS A 147 18.69 15.33 22.40
CA LYS A 147 18.96 13.89 22.25
C LYS A 147 20.22 13.61 21.45
N THR A 148 20.94 12.58 21.85
CA THR A 148 22.22 12.21 21.25
C THR A 148 22.20 10.76 20.78
N PHE A 149 22.69 10.56 19.55
CA PHE A 149 22.83 9.28 18.90
C PHE A 149 24.24 9.14 18.37
N TYR A 150 24.87 7.98 18.60
CA TYR A 150 26.17 7.66 18.05
C TYR A 150 26.03 6.58 17.00
N ILE A 151 26.79 6.71 15.94
CA ILE A 151 26.70 5.87 14.75
C ILE A 151 28.09 5.46 14.32
N ASP A 152 28.20 4.19 13.88
CA ASP A 152 29.47 3.64 13.41
C ASP A 152 29.24 2.50 12.41
N ASP A 153 30.32 2.09 11.74
CA ASP A 153 30.35 0.91 10.84
C ASP A 153 29.19 0.90 9.83
N ILE A 154 28.96 2.00 9.12
CA ILE A 154 27.92 2.06 8.09
C ILE A 154 28.40 1.30 6.85
N LYS A 155 27.67 0.29 6.42
CA LYS A 155 28.05 -0.55 5.26
C LYS A 155 26.84 -1.16 4.55
N GLN A 156 27.01 -1.44 3.26
CA GLN A 156 26.08 -2.27 2.52
C GLN A 156 26.34 -3.74 2.81
N GLU A 157 25.26 -4.49 2.96
CA GLU A 157 25.26 -5.91 3.27
C GLU A 157 24.36 -6.68 2.31
N PRO A 158 24.58 -7.98 2.12
CA PRO A 158 23.65 -8.82 1.41
C PRO A 158 22.27 -8.87 2.11
N GLY A 159 21.24 -8.93 1.31
CA GLY A 159 19.86 -9.05 1.78
C GLY A 159 18.99 -9.82 0.80
N ILE A 160 17.70 -9.75 0.97
CA ILE A 160 16.72 -10.43 0.12
C ILE A 160 16.04 -9.37 -0.74
N ILE A 161 16.10 -9.53 -2.06
CA ILE A 161 15.29 -8.73 -2.99
C ILE A 161 13.91 -9.40 -3.11
N ALA A 162 12.88 -8.70 -2.70
CA ALA A 162 11.52 -9.17 -2.91
C ALA A 162 11.15 -9.06 -4.40
N THR A 163 10.59 -10.12 -4.95
CA THR A 163 10.00 -10.04 -6.29
C THR A 163 8.75 -9.15 -6.23
N PRO A 164 8.65 -8.09 -7.05
CA PRO A 164 7.45 -7.25 -7.06
C PRO A 164 6.18 -8.08 -7.19
N ARG A 165 5.17 -7.80 -6.38
CA ARG A 165 3.87 -8.47 -6.49
C ARG A 165 3.22 -8.14 -7.83
N SER A 166 2.58 -9.11 -8.44
CA SER A 166 1.89 -8.88 -9.72
C SER A 166 0.57 -8.09 -9.57
N GLY A 167 0.00 -8.07 -8.38
CA GLY A 167 -1.26 -7.38 -8.09
C GLY A 167 -1.92 -7.87 -6.80
N LEU A 168 -3.20 -7.63 -6.70
CA LEU A 168 -4.05 -8.05 -5.58
C LEU A 168 -4.34 -9.57 -5.60
N PRO A 169 -4.66 -10.18 -4.46
CA PRO A 169 -4.82 -9.57 -3.14
C PRO A 169 -3.50 -9.29 -2.43
N VAL A 170 -3.50 -8.33 -1.50
CA VAL A 170 -2.43 -8.12 -0.53
C VAL A 170 -2.90 -8.63 0.83
N THR A 171 -2.18 -9.61 1.36
CA THR A 171 -2.37 -10.18 2.70
C THR A 171 -1.02 -10.26 3.40
N PHE A 172 -1.02 -10.38 4.71
CA PHE A 172 0.21 -10.42 5.52
C PHE A 172 0.57 -11.83 6.02
N GLU A 173 -0.06 -12.86 5.47
CA GLU A 173 0.21 -14.26 5.86
C GLU A 173 1.59 -14.77 5.37
N SER A 174 2.17 -14.12 4.38
CA SER A 174 3.55 -14.35 3.97
C SER A 174 4.47 -13.44 4.77
N GLY A 175 5.46 -14.00 5.46
CA GLY A 175 6.42 -13.24 6.30
C GLY A 175 7.32 -12.24 5.57
N THR A 176 6.99 -11.88 4.33
CA THR A 176 7.74 -10.91 3.50
C THR A 176 6.83 -9.83 2.90
N THR A 177 5.57 -9.76 3.31
CA THR A 177 4.60 -8.81 2.68
C THR A 177 4.96 -7.37 3.00
N ASP A 178 5.45 -7.07 4.19
CA ASP A 178 5.93 -5.75 4.61
C ASP A 178 7.02 -5.18 3.71
N ARG A 179 7.91 -6.02 3.18
CA ARG A 179 8.98 -5.62 2.25
C ARG A 179 8.50 -5.02 0.93
N HIS A 180 7.22 -5.11 0.63
CA HIS A 180 6.62 -4.53 -0.56
C HIS A 180 6.06 -3.13 -0.32
N PHE A 181 6.04 -2.68 0.93
CA PHE A 181 5.54 -1.37 1.31
C PHE A 181 6.68 -0.38 1.50
N PHE A 182 6.42 0.86 1.10
CA PHE A 182 7.32 2.01 1.30
C PHE A 182 6.58 3.09 2.04
N ASP A 183 7.11 3.42 3.19
CA ASP A 183 6.59 4.50 4.00
C ASP A 183 6.96 5.85 3.43
N PHE A 184 6.08 6.81 3.59
CA PHE A 184 6.34 8.17 3.20
C PHE A 184 5.85 9.14 4.27
N GLU A 185 6.56 10.26 4.37
CA GLU A 185 6.32 11.32 5.33
C GLU A 185 6.35 10.81 6.78
N SER A 186 5.33 11.10 7.57
CA SER A 186 5.30 10.84 9.00
C SER A 186 4.53 9.58 9.39
N ALA A 187 4.61 8.53 8.61
CA ALA A 187 4.01 7.23 8.92
C ALA A 187 5.08 6.14 8.93
N ILE A 188 4.85 5.11 9.73
CA ILE A 188 5.69 3.91 9.81
C ILE A 188 4.78 2.69 9.75
N MET A 189 5.08 1.80 8.81
CA MET A 189 4.37 0.55 8.58
C MET A 189 5.22 -0.65 9.01
N GLU A 190 4.60 -1.59 9.67
CA GLU A 190 5.18 -2.89 10.00
C GLU A 190 4.16 -4.02 9.85
N SER A 191 4.63 -5.23 9.61
CA SER A 191 3.80 -6.44 9.70
C SER A 191 3.95 -7.07 11.06
N LEU A 192 2.83 -7.48 11.67
CA LEU A 192 2.82 -8.06 13.01
C LEU A 192 1.65 -9.05 13.19
N PRO A 193 1.65 -9.86 14.28
CA PRO A 193 0.50 -10.69 14.60
C PRO A 193 -0.78 -9.88 14.74
N ASN A 194 -1.88 -10.41 14.22
CA ASN A 194 -3.19 -9.78 14.28
C ASN A 194 -3.60 -9.52 15.76
N PRO A 195 -3.78 -8.26 16.17
CA PRO A 195 -4.10 -7.94 17.56
C PRO A 195 -5.53 -8.35 17.96
N LEU A 196 -6.40 -8.62 16.99
CA LEU A 196 -7.80 -8.97 17.21
C LEU A 196 -8.28 -9.99 16.18
N VAL A 197 -7.94 -11.27 16.38
CA VAL A 197 -8.47 -12.36 15.54
C VAL A 197 -9.96 -12.52 15.81
N SER A 198 -10.77 -12.42 14.76
CA SER A 198 -12.24 -12.46 14.85
C SER A 198 -12.86 -13.10 13.59
N ALA A 199 -14.19 -13.24 13.59
CA ALA A 199 -14.92 -13.67 12.40
C ALA A 199 -14.77 -12.70 11.22
N ASP A 200 -14.58 -11.40 11.50
CA ASP A 200 -14.39 -10.36 10.47
C ASP A 200 -12.96 -10.36 9.92
N ASN A 201 -11.97 -10.74 10.73
CA ASN A 201 -10.60 -10.95 10.29
C ASN A 201 -9.92 -12.10 11.04
N GLY A 202 -9.86 -13.28 10.39
CA GLY A 202 -9.20 -14.48 10.91
C GLY A 202 -7.72 -14.61 10.55
N SER A 203 -7.12 -13.62 9.91
CA SER A 203 -5.70 -13.65 9.52
C SER A 203 -4.78 -13.73 10.74
N SER A 204 -3.65 -14.42 10.58
CA SER A 204 -2.64 -14.54 11.65
C SER A 204 -1.80 -13.28 11.78
N ASN A 205 -1.53 -12.60 10.66
CA ASN A 205 -0.73 -11.39 10.59
C ASN A 205 -1.47 -10.30 9.81
N VAL A 206 -1.14 -9.06 10.11
CA VAL A 206 -1.73 -7.85 9.51
C VAL A 206 -0.67 -6.76 9.34
N GLY A 207 -0.94 -5.78 8.51
CA GLY A 207 -0.17 -4.54 8.46
C GLY A 207 -0.62 -3.58 9.56
N LYS A 208 0.31 -2.85 10.13
CA LYS A 208 0.06 -1.76 11.09
C LYS A 208 0.75 -0.50 10.59
N VAL A 209 0.04 0.61 10.57
CA VAL A 209 0.60 1.94 10.32
C VAL A 209 0.41 2.80 11.56
N VAL A 210 1.48 3.41 12.02
CA VAL A 210 1.45 4.47 13.04
C VAL A 210 1.75 5.79 12.38
N ARG A 211 0.88 6.77 12.59
CA ARG A 211 1.09 8.15 12.13
C ARG A 211 1.68 9.00 13.25
N TYR A 212 2.65 9.81 12.88
CA TYR A 212 3.35 10.72 13.78
C TYR A 212 3.15 12.18 13.34
N LEU A 213 3.75 13.10 14.09
CA LEU A 213 3.81 14.52 13.71
C LEU A 213 4.53 14.69 12.37
N GLY A 214 4.01 15.55 11.52
CA GLY A 214 4.61 15.84 10.21
C GLY A 214 3.55 16.17 9.17
N ALA A 215 3.64 15.56 7.98
CA ALA A 215 2.69 15.81 6.93
C ALA A 215 1.33 15.17 7.21
N PRO A 216 0.22 15.85 6.90
CA PRO A 216 -1.12 15.28 7.06
C PRO A 216 -1.33 14.00 6.22
N TYR A 217 -0.62 13.88 5.11
CA TYR A 217 -0.74 12.77 4.16
C TYR A 217 0.28 11.65 4.37
N GLY A 218 0.94 11.60 5.54
CA GLY A 218 1.85 10.48 5.87
C GLY A 218 1.15 9.12 5.77
N GLY A 219 1.81 8.15 5.15
CA GLY A 219 1.23 6.84 4.87
C GLY A 219 2.25 5.83 4.39
N THR A 220 1.76 4.80 3.71
CA THR A 220 2.59 3.76 3.11
C THR A 220 2.09 3.42 1.71
N SER A 221 2.94 2.92 0.84
CA SER A 221 2.60 2.62 -0.54
C SER A 221 3.10 1.25 -0.98
N ILE A 222 2.38 0.63 -1.91
CA ILE A 222 2.77 -0.62 -2.56
C ILE A 222 2.64 -0.50 -4.06
N THR A 223 3.70 -0.87 -4.79
CA THR A 223 3.72 -0.87 -6.26
C THR A 223 3.70 -2.30 -6.79
N PHE A 224 2.85 -2.55 -7.76
CA PHE A 224 2.72 -3.83 -8.44
C PHE A 224 3.48 -3.83 -9.78
N SER A 225 3.89 -5.01 -10.24
CA SER A 225 4.49 -5.16 -11.58
C SER A 225 3.47 -5.05 -12.70
N ASN A 226 2.18 -5.24 -12.40
CA ASN A 226 1.07 -5.02 -13.33
C ASN A 226 0.23 -3.85 -12.86
N ASN A 227 -0.48 -3.22 -13.79
CA ASN A 227 -1.49 -2.23 -13.44
C ASN A 227 -2.68 -2.87 -12.73
N ILE A 228 -3.34 -2.09 -11.89
CA ILE A 228 -4.54 -2.52 -11.15
C ILE A 228 -5.72 -2.58 -12.14
N ASP A 229 -6.46 -3.68 -12.14
CA ASP A 229 -7.57 -3.89 -13.06
C ASP A 229 -8.87 -3.25 -12.57
N PHE A 230 -9.03 -1.96 -12.80
CA PHE A 230 -10.25 -1.25 -12.50
C PHE A 230 -11.37 -1.42 -13.54
N VAL A 231 -11.04 -1.98 -14.71
CA VAL A 231 -12.05 -2.22 -15.77
C VAL A 231 -13.01 -3.34 -15.36
N ASN A 232 -12.46 -4.45 -14.93
CA ASN A 232 -13.25 -5.60 -14.54
C ASN A 232 -13.58 -5.61 -13.04
N HIS A 233 -12.80 -4.90 -12.23
CA HIS A 233 -12.86 -4.88 -10.77
C HIS A 233 -12.74 -3.46 -10.21
N PRO A 234 -13.73 -2.58 -10.44
CA PRO A 234 -13.62 -1.18 -10.06
C PRO A 234 -13.69 -0.93 -8.55
N VAL A 235 -14.12 -1.89 -7.77
CA VAL A 235 -14.23 -1.73 -6.31
C VAL A 235 -13.12 -2.51 -5.61
N ILE A 236 -12.36 -1.81 -4.79
CA ILE A 236 -11.33 -2.38 -3.92
C ILE A 236 -11.88 -2.44 -2.50
N THR A 237 -11.65 -3.53 -1.80
CA THR A 237 -11.95 -3.65 -0.38
C THR A 237 -10.66 -3.78 0.43
N MET A 238 -10.69 -3.26 1.65
CA MET A 238 -9.62 -3.39 2.63
C MET A 238 -10.25 -3.55 4.02
N LYS A 239 -9.73 -4.47 4.82
CA LYS A 239 -10.07 -4.56 6.24
C LYS A 239 -9.28 -3.53 7.02
N VAL A 240 -9.94 -2.87 7.97
CA VAL A 240 -9.31 -1.87 8.85
C VAL A 240 -9.77 -2.08 10.28
N LEU A 241 -8.83 -1.92 11.23
CA LEU A 241 -9.07 -1.87 12.67
C LEU A 241 -8.32 -0.66 13.23
N THR A 242 -8.99 0.17 13.99
CA THR A 242 -8.37 1.33 14.68
C THR A 242 -9.13 1.69 15.95
N SER A 243 -8.44 2.36 16.88
CA SER A 243 -9.05 3.01 18.05
C SER A 243 -9.33 4.50 17.79
N ALA A 244 -9.12 4.99 16.56
CA ALA A 244 -9.51 6.33 16.16
C ALA A 244 -11.04 6.51 16.24
N PRO A 245 -11.55 7.73 16.39
CA PRO A 245 -12.99 7.99 16.41
C PRO A 245 -13.70 7.50 15.13
N ILE A 246 -14.93 7.03 15.28
CA ILE A 246 -15.81 6.75 14.14
C ILE A 246 -15.91 8.01 13.27
N GLY A 247 -15.87 7.83 11.95
CA GLY A 247 -15.82 8.93 10.98
C GLY A 247 -14.40 9.32 10.56
N THR A 248 -13.37 8.64 11.08
CA THR A 248 -11.98 8.84 10.63
C THR A 248 -11.84 8.41 9.18
N TYR A 249 -11.21 9.24 8.36
CA TYR A 249 -11.02 8.96 6.95
C TYR A 249 -9.87 7.98 6.71
N ILE A 250 -10.13 7.00 5.86
CA ILE A 250 -9.12 6.13 5.26
C ILE A 250 -9.12 6.42 3.77
N THR A 251 -7.97 6.81 3.24
CA THR A 251 -7.81 7.16 1.83
C THR A 251 -6.90 6.17 1.12
N LEU A 252 -7.44 5.59 0.05
CA LEU A 252 -6.70 4.77 -0.88
C LEU A 252 -6.51 5.56 -2.17
N LYS A 253 -5.26 5.78 -2.57
CA LYS A 253 -4.89 6.48 -3.80
C LYS A 253 -4.29 5.50 -4.78
N ALA A 254 -4.88 5.38 -5.95
CA ALA A 254 -4.27 4.67 -7.07
C ALA A 254 -3.43 5.65 -7.87
N GLU A 255 -2.13 5.34 -8.13
CA GLU A 255 -1.24 6.32 -8.71
C GLU A 255 -0.16 5.74 -9.63
N LYS A 256 0.43 6.64 -10.40
CA LYS A 256 1.66 6.53 -11.18
C LYS A 256 2.46 7.82 -10.99
N PRO A 257 3.72 7.91 -11.46
CA PRO A 257 4.51 9.13 -11.32
C PRO A 257 3.74 10.39 -11.77
N PHE A 258 3.68 11.39 -10.87
CA PHE A 258 3.06 12.70 -11.05
C PHE A 258 1.53 12.73 -11.22
N TRP A 259 0.84 11.60 -11.04
CA TRP A 259 -0.61 11.56 -11.17
C TRP A 259 -1.23 10.44 -10.31
N GLY A 260 -2.41 10.71 -9.74
CA GLY A 260 -3.14 9.70 -8.98
C GLY A 260 -4.59 10.10 -8.72
N GLU A 261 -5.39 9.12 -8.36
CA GLU A 261 -6.82 9.25 -8.05
C GLU A 261 -7.11 8.71 -6.65
N GLU A 262 -7.70 9.53 -5.81
CA GLU A 262 -7.97 9.24 -4.40
C GLU A 262 -9.42 8.82 -4.18
N ARG A 263 -9.63 7.86 -3.28
CA ARG A 263 -10.94 7.49 -2.74
C ARG A 263 -10.83 7.48 -1.22
N SER A 264 -11.66 8.30 -0.57
CA SER A 264 -11.68 8.43 0.88
C SER A 264 -12.98 7.88 1.43
N VAL A 265 -12.89 7.01 2.43
CA VAL A 265 -14.03 6.38 3.10
C VAL A 265 -13.88 6.58 4.60
N GLN A 266 -14.97 6.84 5.29
CA GLN A 266 -14.96 6.99 6.74
C GLN A 266 -15.15 5.65 7.45
N THR A 267 -14.47 5.48 8.58
CA THR A 267 -14.70 4.34 9.48
C THR A 267 -16.09 4.41 10.09
N THR A 268 -16.71 3.26 10.27
CA THR A 268 -18.02 3.10 10.92
C THR A 268 -17.94 2.38 12.26
N LYS A 269 -16.78 1.80 12.55
CA LYS A 269 -16.46 1.10 13.79
C LYS A 269 -15.19 1.68 14.44
N THR A 270 -15.01 1.41 15.71
CA THR A 270 -13.78 1.62 16.46
C THR A 270 -13.51 0.38 17.30
N GLU A 271 -12.24 0.00 17.45
CA GLU A 271 -11.78 -1.21 18.17
C GLU A 271 -12.34 -2.55 17.64
N GLU A 272 -12.91 -2.52 16.44
CA GLU A 272 -13.41 -3.70 15.73
C GLU A 272 -12.95 -3.67 14.28
N TRP A 273 -12.72 -4.86 13.70
CA TRP A 273 -12.48 -4.97 12.27
C TRP A 273 -13.72 -4.58 11.47
N GLU A 274 -13.49 -3.81 10.42
CA GLU A 274 -14.51 -3.52 9.39
C GLU A 274 -13.91 -3.65 7.99
N THR A 275 -14.75 -3.87 7.00
CA THR A 275 -14.35 -3.88 5.60
C THR A 275 -14.80 -2.58 4.94
N LEU A 276 -13.84 -1.77 4.53
CA LEU A 276 -14.08 -0.54 3.77
C LEU A 276 -14.04 -0.84 2.27
N SER A 277 -14.83 -0.11 1.49
CA SER A 277 -14.95 -0.26 0.03
C SER A 277 -14.62 1.05 -0.67
N PHE A 278 -13.72 1.00 -1.64
CA PHE A 278 -13.22 2.13 -2.41
C PHE A 278 -13.62 1.96 -3.87
N ASP A 279 -14.49 2.83 -4.37
CA ASP A 279 -15.02 2.76 -5.74
C ASP A 279 -14.14 3.55 -6.72
N PHE A 280 -13.39 2.83 -7.54
CA PHE A 280 -12.54 3.34 -8.61
C PHE A 280 -13.22 3.24 -10.00
N THR A 281 -14.56 3.18 -10.06
CA THR A 281 -15.27 3.24 -11.34
C THR A 281 -14.80 4.43 -12.16
N ASN A 282 -14.46 4.20 -13.42
CA ASN A 282 -13.88 5.14 -14.37
C ASN A 282 -12.43 5.61 -14.05
N ALA A 283 -11.74 4.98 -13.12
CA ALA A 283 -10.32 5.26 -12.93
C ALA A 283 -9.49 4.81 -14.15
N PRO A 284 -8.38 5.49 -14.46
CA PRO A 284 -7.45 5.05 -15.50
C PRO A 284 -6.90 3.64 -15.26
N THR A 285 -6.51 2.98 -16.35
CA THR A 285 -6.08 1.58 -16.34
C THR A 285 -4.57 1.39 -16.23
N ASP A 286 -3.81 2.47 -16.12
CA ASP A 286 -2.35 2.49 -16.11
C ASP A 286 -1.76 2.87 -14.75
N LEU A 287 -2.44 2.48 -13.66
CA LEU A 287 -2.08 2.79 -12.28
C LEU A 287 -1.54 1.54 -11.57
N PRO A 288 -0.22 1.44 -11.34
CA PRO A 288 0.38 0.26 -10.71
C PRO A 288 0.51 0.36 -9.20
N THR A 289 0.27 1.51 -8.57
CA THR A 289 0.60 1.76 -7.16
C THR A 289 -0.65 2.09 -6.36
N PHE A 290 -0.73 1.56 -5.16
CA PHE A 290 -1.60 2.08 -4.11
C PHE A 290 -0.77 2.82 -3.05
N ALA A 291 -1.16 4.05 -2.74
CA ALA A 291 -0.76 4.76 -1.53
C ALA A 291 -1.93 4.74 -0.53
N LEU A 292 -1.64 4.36 0.69
CA LEU A 292 -2.58 4.25 1.80
C LEU A 292 -2.31 5.37 2.79
N MET A 293 -3.31 6.20 3.02
CA MET A 293 -3.24 7.31 3.96
C MET A 293 -4.37 7.17 4.99
N PHE A 294 -4.01 7.23 6.25
CA PHE A 294 -4.93 7.01 7.37
C PHE A 294 -5.18 8.34 8.08
N ASP A 295 -6.42 8.58 8.53
CA ASP A 295 -6.88 9.87 9.07
C ASP A 295 -6.57 11.05 8.13
N PHE A 296 -6.74 10.82 6.83
CA PHE A 296 -6.48 11.80 5.78
C PHE A 296 -7.60 11.84 4.75
N VAL A 297 -7.97 13.04 4.37
CA VAL A 297 -8.75 13.38 3.19
C VAL A 297 -8.16 14.64 2.57
N ALA A 298 -8.27 14.82 1.27
CA ALA A 298 -7.72 15.98 0.58
C ALA A 298 -8.16 17.30 1.25
N GLY A 299 -7.18 18.15 1.61
CA GLY A 299 -7.40 19.37 2.37
C GLY A 299 -7.38 19.21 3.90
N SER A 300 -7.21 17.99 4.41
CA SER A 300 -7.02 17.74 5.84
C SER A 300 -5.72 18.38 6.34
N ALA A 301 -5.75 18.90 7.57
CA ALA A 301 -4.57 19.34 8.32
C ALA A 301 -4.24 18.40 9.49
N ASN A 302 -4.94 17.26 9.60
CA ASN A 302 -4.74 16.31 10.67
C ASN A 302 -3.37 15.65 10.57
N VAL A 303 -2.60 15.71 11.64
CA VAL A 303 -1.33 15.03 11.79
C VAL A 303 -1.45 13.93 12.85
N GLY A 304 -0.63 12.90 12.76
CA GLY A 304 -0.57 11.88 13.80
C GLY A 304 0.20 12.38 15.03
N ASP A 305 0.10 11.62 16.10
CA ASP A 305 0.80 11.88 17.37
C ASP A 305 1.51 10.62 17.93
N GLY A 306 1.50 9.53 17.16
CA GLY A 306 2.10 8.24 17.56
C GLY A 306 1.28 7.47 18.60
N THR A 307 0.11 7.96 19.01
CA THR A 307 -0.75 7.28 19.99
C THR A 307 -1.57 6.15 19.37
N ILE A 308 -2.32 5.44 20.21
CA ILE A 308 -3.23 4.38 19.77
C ILE A 308 -4.32 4.93 18.83
N ALA A 309 -4.73 6.18 18.98
CA ALA A 309 -5.69 6.85 18.10
C ALA A 309 -5.10 7.19 16.72
N SER A 310 -3.78 7.27 16.62
CA SER A 310 -3.02 7.43 15.37
C SER A 310 -2.48 6.11 14.82
N THR A 311 -2.96 4.97 15.35
CA THR A 311 -2.57 3.62 14.95
C THR A 311 -3.68 2.93 14.19
N PHE A 312 -3.34 2.38 13.04
CA PHE A 312 -4.27 1.71 12.12
C PHE A 312 -3.72 0.35 11.74
N TYR A 313 -4.54 -0.68 11.87
CA TYR A 313 -4.24 -2.00 11.33
C TYR A 313 -5.03 -2.20 10.04
N PHE A 314 -4.44 -2.86 9.07
CA PHE A 314 -5.09 -3.12 7.79
C PHE A 314 -4.71 -4.48 7.22
N ASP A 315 -5.62 -5.04 6.40
CA ASP A 315 -5.43 -6.36 5.82
C ASP A 315 -6.35 -6.57 4.61
N ASP A 316 -6.14 -7.68 3.90
CA ASP A 316 -7.04 -8.14 2.82
C ASP A 316 -7.37 -7.03 1.81
N ILE A 317 -6.32 -6.31 1.30
CA ILE A 317 -6.55 -5.40 0.19
C ILE A 317 -6.79 -6.25 -1.06
N LYS A 318 -8.02 -6.20 -1.56
CA LYS A 318 -8.41 -7.06 -2.68
C LYS A 318 -9.52 -6.43 -3.53
N TYR A 319 -9.69 -6.97 -4.71
CA TYR A 319 -10.90 -6.70 -5.48
C TYR A 319 -12.12 -7.14 -4.67
N ALA A 320 -13.15 -6.30 -4.60
CA ALA A 320 -14.41 -6.73 -4.05
C ALA A 320 -14.87 -7.98 -4.81
N ASN A 321 -15.28 -9.00 -4.07
CA ASN A 321 -16.13 -10.01 -4.67
C ASN A 321 -17.41 -9.29 -5.07
N VAL A 322 -17.45 -8.77 -6.31
CA VAL A 322 -18.73 -8.40 -6.89
C VAL A 322 -19.49 -9.71 -6.87
N PRO A 323 -20.51 -9.91 -6.00
CA PRO A 323 -21.43 -10.99 -6.30
C PRO A 323 -21.80 -10.72 -7.75
N LEU A 324 -21.95 -11.77 -8.56
CA LEU A 324 -22.55 -11.64 -9.89
C LEU A 324 -23.90 -10.95 -9.70
N SER A 325 -23.86 -9.67 -9.38
CA SER A 325 -25.00 -8.80 -9.45
C SER A 325 -25.24 -8.69 -10.95
N VAL A 326 -26.30 -9.27 -11.40
CA VAL A 326 -26.94 -8.82 -12.64
C VAL A 326 -26.91 -7.30 -12.50
N GLN A 327 -26.04 -6.63 -13.27
CA GLN A 327 -26.13 -5.17 -13.41
C GLN A 327 -27.57 -4.94 -13.85
N GLU A 328 -28.39 -4.40 -12.97
CA GLU A 328 -29.62 -3.78 -13.43
C GLU A 328 -29.14 -2.62 -14.32
N ASN A 329 -29.15 -2.91 -15.61
CA ASN A 329 -28.90 -1.91 -16.63
C ASN A 329 -30.06 -0.90 -16.47
N ASN A 330 -29.84 0.21 -15.78
CA ASN A 330 -30.76 1.35 -15.72
C ASN A 330 -30.83 2.12 -17.05
N GLY A 331 -30.20 1.58 -18.12
CA GLY A 331 -30.53 1.88 -19.49
C GLY A 331 -31.85 1.12 -19.83
N ALA A 332 -32.82 1.78 -20.39
CA ALA A 332 -34.13 1.26 -20.78
C ALA A 332 -34.05 -0.22 -21.16
N ASN A 333 -34.76 -1.10 -20.42
CA ASN A 333 -34.79 -2.53 -20.66
C ASN A 333 -34.92 -2.79 -22.16
N ALA A 334 -33.85 -3.25 -22.78
CA ALA A 334 -33.83 -3.55 -24.22
C ALA A 334 -34.79 -4.69 -24.55
N PHE A 335 -35.08 -5.53 -23.55
CA PHE A 335 -35.97 -6.69 -23.69
C PHE A 335 -37.08 -6.67 -22.66
N ILE A 336 -38.32 -6.89 -23.15
CA ILE A 336 -39.52 -7.00 -22.35
C ILE A 336 -40.05 -8.43 -22.46
N VAL A 337 -40.37 -9.05 -21.32
CA VAL A 337 -40.97 -10.40 -21.27
C VAL A 337 -42.42 -10.34 -20.81
N ARG A 338 -43.32 -10.96 -21.55
CA ARG A 338 -44.75 -11.02 -21.23
C ARG A 338 -45.37 -12.35 -21.70
N PRO A 339 -46.34 -12.89 -20.89
CA PRO A 339 -46.58 -12.59 -19.49
C PRO A 339 -45.48 -13.13 -18.60
N ASN A 340 -45.19 -12.46 -17.50
CA ASN A 340 -44.22 -12.97 -16.52
C ASN A 340 -44.73 -12.58 -15.10
N PRO A 341 -45.20 -13.53 -14.29
CA PRO A 341 -45.18 -14.98 -14.43
C PRO A 341 -46.13 -15.55 -15.52
N SER A 342 -45.76 -16.74 -16.07
CA SER A 342 -46.55 -17.45 -17.08
C SER A 342 -46.83 -18.92 -16.69
N SER A 343 -47.97 -19.44 -17.12
CA SER A 343 -48.33 -20.86 -17.00
C SER A 343 -48.02 -21.68 -18.29
N SER A 344 -47.76 -21.04 -19.42
CA SER A 344 -47.60 -21.72 -20.71
C SER A 344 -46.41 -21.20 -21.53
N TYR A 345 -46.35 -19.95 -21.85
CA TYR A 345 -45.27 -19.38 -22.70
C TYR A 345 -44.92 -17.96 -22.27
N TRP A 346 -43.72 -17.53 -22.67
CA TRP A 346 -43.27 -16.14 -22.57
C TRP A 346 -42.96 -15.60 -23.96
N VAL A 347 -43.27 -14.35 -24.18
CA VAL A 347 -42.82 -13.62 -25.36
C VAL A 347 -41.78 -12.60 -24.91
N LEU A 348 -40.57 -12.70 -25.46
CA LEU A 348 -39.53 -11.70 -25.31
C LEU A 348 -39.55 -10.77 -26.51
N SER A 349 -39.69 -9.47 -26.24
CA SER A 349 -39.70 -8.41 -27.26
C SER A 349 -38.46 -7.56 -27.13
N ASN A 350 -37.79 -7.28 -28.26
CA ASN A 350 -36.64 -6.37 -28.32
C ASN A 350 -37.14 -4.95 -28.70
N THR A 351 -36.97 -3.99 -27.80
CA THR A 351 -37.40 -2.59 -28.03
C THR A 351 -36.49 -1.82 -28.99
N MET A 352 -35.28 -2.35 -29.27
CA MET A 352 -34.25 -1.70 -30.13
C MET A 352 -34.26 -2.19 -31.60
N GLY A 353 -35.13 -3.08 -31.95
CA GLY A 353 -35.40 -3.44 -33.37
C GLY A 353 -34.33 -4.29 -34.05
N SER A 354 -33.47 -5.00 -33.32
CA SER A 354 -32.43 -5.89 -33.86
C SER A 354 -32.72 -7.37 -33.57
N SER A 355 -32.22 -8.26 -34.40
CA SER A 355 -32.25 -9.72 -34.17
C SER A 355 -31.48 -10.08 -32.88
N PHE A 356 -31.96 -11.10 -32.18
CA PHE A 356 -31.35 -11.57 -30.94
C PHE A 356 -31.49 -13.08 -30.76
N GLN A 357 -30.61 -13.66 -29.96
CA GLN A 357 -30.61 -15.06 -29.55
C GLN A 357 -31.02 -15.15 -28.08
N VAL A 358 -31.79 -16.19 -27.76
CA VAL A 358 -32.22 -16.48 -26.39
C VAL A 358 -31.76 -17.89 -26.00
N GLU A 359 -31.09 -17.99 -24.85
CA GLU A 359 -30.72 -19.23 -24.20
C GLU A 359 -31.40 -19.27 -22.83
N VAL A 360 -32.12 -20.35 -22.53
CA VAL A 360 -32.85 -20.48 -21.25
C VAL A 360 -32.14 -21.48 -20.35
N TYR A 361 -31.90 -21.05 -19.11
CA TYR A 361 -31.22 -21.82 -18.10
C TYR A 361 -32.09 -22.05 -16.87
N ASP A 362 -31.93 -23.18 -16.20
CA ASP A 362 -32.51 -23.42 -14.88
C ASP A 362 -31.68 -22.71 -13.77
N VAL A 363 -32.13 -22.82 -12.53
CA VAL A 363 -31.45 -22.24 -11.35
C VAL A 363 -30.09 -22.87 -11.05
N LYS A 364 -29.74 -24.01 -11.67
CA LYS A 364 -28.43 -24.65 -11.55
C LYS A 364 -27.48 -24.26 -12.67
N GLY A 365 -27.92 -23.39 -13.60
CA GLY A 365 -27.14 -22.97 -14.76
C GLY A 365 -27.15 -23.98 -15.92
N GLN A 366 -28.04 -25.00 -15.91
CA GLN A 366 -28.18 -25.94 -16.99
C GLN A 366 -28.98 -25.31 -18.12
N LEU A 367 -28.46 -25.34 -19.36
CA LEU A 367 -29.17 -24.90 -20.56
C LEU A 367 -30.38 -25.85 -20.82
N ILE A 368 -31.58 -25.29 -20.90
CA ILE A 368 -32.83 -26.00 -21.06
C ILE A 368 -33.40 -25.81 -22.46
N ASP A 369 -33.27 -24.61 -23.01
CA ASP A 369 -33.83 -24.25 -24.30
C ASP A 369 -33.01 -23.16 -24.98
N GLN A 370 -33.10 -23.12 -26.32
CA GLN A 370 -32.43 -22.11 -27.14
C GLN A 370 -33.32 -21.70 -28.30
N SER A 371 -33.46 -20.41 -28.57
CA SER A 371 -34.25 -19.84 -29.66
C SER A 371 -33.55 -18.67 -30.32
N ILE A 372 -33.75 -18.49 -31.62
CA ILE A 372 -33.15 -17.40 -32.39
C ILE A 372 -34.26 -16.59 -33.06
N SER A 373 -34.24 -15.28 -32.90
CA SER A 373 -35.09 -14.35 -33.65
C SER A 373 -34.41 -13.97 -34.97
N ASN A 374 -34.88 -14.57 -36.06
CA ASN A 374 -34.28 -14.43 -37.40
C ASN A 374 -34.84 -13.25 -38.22
N GLN A 375 -35.44 -12.24 -37.69
CA GLN A 375 -35.96 -11.02 -38.33
C GLN A 375 -37.15 -10.42 -37.57
N GLY A 376 -37.48 -10.93 -36.40
CA GLY A 376 -38.58 -10.43 -35.58
C GLY A 376 -38.09 -9.66 -34.35
N LEU A 377 -38.92 -8.74 -33.93
CA LEU A 377 -38.73 -8.03 -32.65
C LEU A 377 -39.08 -8.90 -31.43
N GLU A 378 -39.55 -10.14 -31.68
CA GLU A 378 -40.11 -11.00 -30.64
C GLU A 378 -39.70 -12.48 -30.81
N VAL A 379 -39.53 -13.16 -29.68
CA VAL A 379 -39.31 -14.61 -29.58
C VAL A 379 -40.25 -15.19 -28.55
N ALA A 380 -41.03 -16.23 -28.92
CA ALA A 380 -41.84 -17.00 -28.00
C ALA A 380 -41.05 -18.18 -27.42
N ILE A 381 -41.03 -18.30 -26.10
CA ILE A 381 -40.44 -19.44 -25.38
C ILE A 381 -41.61 -20.30 -24.87
N ASP A 382 -41.64 -21.58 -25.32
CA ASP A 382 -42.66 -22.57 -24.88
C ASP A 382 -42.27 -23.12 -23.50
N GLY A 383 -42.92 -22.60 -22.47
CA GLY A 383 -42.76 -23.01 -21.08
C GLY A 383 -43.65 -24.18 -20.66
N THR A 384 -44.46 -24.79 -21.57
CA THR A 384 -45.40 -25.87 -21.19
C THR A 384 -44.68 -27.09 -20.65
N LYS A 385 -43.45 -27.34 -21.09
CA LYS A 385 -42.57 -28.43 -20.66
C LYS A 385 -41.72 -28.10 -19.43
N TYR A 386 -41.80 -26.89 -18.89
CA TYR A 386 -41.02 -26.46 -17.71
C TYR A 386 -41.82 -26.69 -16.42
N ALA A 387 -41.14 -27.19 -15.39
CA ALA A 387 -41.70 -27.26 -14.07
C ALA A 387 -41.97 -25.85 -13.50
N ALA A 388 -42.89 -25.71 -12.55
CA ALA A 388 -43.07 -24.44 -11.84
C ALA A 388 -41.80 -24.03 -11.13
N GLY A 389 -41.36 -22.78 -11.31
CA GLY A 389 -40.08 -22.31 -10.78
C GLY A 389 -39.53 -21.06 -11.47
N VAL A 390 -38.28 -20.75 -11.18
CA VAL A 390 -37.54 -19.61 -11.76
C VAL A 390 -36.56 -20.13 -12.81
N TYR A 391 -36.51 -19.42 -13.93
CA TYR A 391 -35.58 -19.66 -15.04
C TYR A 391 -34.92 -18.34 -15.45
N TYR A 392 -33.82 -18.44 -16.16
CA TYR A 392 -33.08 -17.27 -16.64
C TYR A 392 -32.90 -17.34 -18.15
N ALA A 393 -33.39 -16.36 -18.86
CA ALA A 393 -33.16 -16.22 -20.29
C ALA A 393 -31.97 -15.28 -20.52
N LYS A 394 -30.87 -15.81 -21.06
CA LYS A 394 -29.75 -15.01 -21.55
C LYS A 394 -30.09 -14.58 -22.98
N VAL A 395 -30.24 -13.30 -23.17
CA VAL A 395 -30.57 -12.69 -24.48
C VAL A 395 -29.33 -12.01 -25.02
N THR A 396 -28.90 -12.39 -26.22
CA THR A 396 -27.70 -11.85 -26.88
C THR A 396 -28.09 -11.16 -28.19
N ALA A 397 -27.78 -9.89 -28.30
CA ALA A 397 -27.96 -9.08 -29.50
C ALA A 397 -26.63 -8.43 -29.92
N ALA A 398 -26.60 -7.76 -31.06
CA ALA A 398 -25.39 -7.07 -31.55
C ALA A 398 -24.84 -6.02 -30.54
N ALA A 399 -25.69 -5.45 -29.69
CA ALA A 399 -25.34 -4.44 -28.70
C ALA A 399 -24.85 -5.03 -27.35
N GLY A 400 -24.88 -6.36 -27.18
CA GLY A 400 -24.48 -7.03 -25.92
C GLY A 400 -25.44 -8.12 -25.47
N SER A 401 -25.28 -8.60 -24.25
CA SER A 401 -26.12 -9.65 -23.65
C SER A 401 -26.80 -9.13 -22.39
N GLU A 402 -28.08 -9.54 -22.20
CA GLU A 402 -28.89 -9.26 -21.01
C GLU A 402 -29.47 -10.57 -20.44
N ILE A 403 -29.67 -10.64 -19.13
CA ILE A 403 -30.33 -11.77 -18.47
C ILE A 403 -31.69 -11.34 -17.98
N VAL A 404 -32.72 -12.03 -18.44
CA VAL A 404 -34.11 -11.78 -18.07
C VAL A 404 -34.64 -12.95 -17.23
N ARG A 405 -35.23 -12.65 -16.07
CA ARG A 405 -35.82 -13.65 -15.19
C ARG A 405 -37.19 -14.07 -15.70
N LEU A 406 -37.42 -15.36 -15.87
CA LEU A 406 -38.69 -15.98 -16.24
C LEU A 406 -39.27 -16.71 -15.03
N ILE A 407 -40.57 -16.51 -14.75
CA ILE A 407 -41.29 -17.17 -13.65
C ILE A 407 -42.36 -18.06 -14.24
N LYS A 408 -42.23 -19.39 -14.02
CA LYS A 408 -43.21 -20.40 -14.39
C LYS A 408 -44.15 -20.67 -13.22
N LYS A 409 -45.48 -20.56 -13.46
CA LYS A 409 -46.53 -20.95 -12.52
C LYS A 409 -46.85 -22.42 -12.59
#